data_a769cb43122a2d46c79436ea6e256d86
#
_entry.id   a769cb43122a2d46c79436ea6e256d86
#
_cell.length_a   1.000
_cell.length_b   1.000
_cell.length_c   1.000
_cell.angle_alpha   90.00
_cell.angle_beta   90.00
_cell.angle_gamma   90.00
#
_symmetry.space_group_name_H-M   'P 1'
#
loop_
_entity.id
_entity.type
_entity.pdbx_description
1 polymer ?
#
loop_
_entity_poly.entity_id
_entity_poly.type
_entity_poly.pdbx_seq_one_letter_code
_entity_poly.pdbx_strand_id
1 'polypeptide(L)'
;IKLQIQRLIRMKKNGNPAWTERFDEISAEVLRQIDMLADTANEFSTFAKLYTEEPVEIDLDRLLKEEIDLFDSRDNIRFAYMGLEGATVMGPKPQLTRVFVNLINNAVQAIENAQAEAGERGGEAFIGRIVISLRLSTKEGFYDIVFEDNGPGVSDDNRARLFTPNFTTKSNGTGLGLSICRNILEKCDAEIFYSKSFALKGACFTVRFPRKRS
;
A
#
# COMPACT_ATOMS: atom_id res chain seq x y z
N ILE A 1 23.16 1.29 10.00
CA ILE A 1 23.66 -0.09 9.81
C ILE A 1 25.14 -0.21 10.23
N LYS A 2 26.09 0.41 9.51
CA LYS A 2 27.56 0.24 9.77
C LYS A 2 27.93 0.51 11.24
N LEU A 3 27.50 1.63 11.80
CA LEU A 3 27.79 1.99 13.20
C LEU A 3 27.19 1.00 14.22
N GLN A 4 26.01 0.48 13.96
CA GLN A 4 25.35 -0.51 14.82
C GLN A 4 26.10 -1.83 14.84
N ILE A 5 26.52 -2.31 13.66
CA ILE A 5 27.36 -3.52 13.55
C ILE A 5 28.73 -3.31 14.24
N GLN A 6 29.36 -2.16 14.05
CA GLN A 6 30.63 -1.83 14.72
C GLN A 6 30.47 -1.81 16.25
N ARG A 7 29.36 -1.30 16.75
CA ARG A 7 29.03 -1.31 18.17
C ARG A 7 28.90 -2.73 18.71
N LEU A 8 28.18 -3.61 18.00
CA LEU A 8 28.05 -5.03 18.35
C LEU A 8 29.40 -5.74 18.41
N ILE A 9 30.25 -5.55 17.38
CA ILE A 9 31.59 -6.14 17.34
C ILE A 9 32.43 -5.70 18.54
N ARG A 10 32.38 -4.39 18.89
CA ARG A 10 33.09 -3.85 20.06
C ARG A 10 32.58 -4.44 21.37
N MET A 11 31.27 -4.57 21.55
CA MET A 11 30.66 -5.16 22.76
C MET A 11 31.09 -6.62 22.93
N LYS A 12 31.05 -7.42 21.84
CA LYS A 12 31.52 -8.81 21.86
C LYS A 12 33.00 -8.90 22.22
N LYS A 13 33.87 -8.08 21.61
CA LYS A 13 35.31 -8.06 21.86
C LYS A 13 35.66 -7.68 23.30
N ASN A 14 34.87 -6.82 23.93
CA ASN A 14 35.08 -6.36 25.28
C ASN A 14 34.42 -7.25 26.33
N GLY A 15 33.84 -8.40 25.95
CA GLY A 15 33.19 -9.32 26.89
C GLY A 15 31.98 -8.72 27.64
N ASN A 16 31.27 -7.75 27.02
CA ASN A 16 30.14 -7.09 27.68
C ASN A 16 29.01 -8.09 27.91
N PRO A 17 28.51 -8.31 29.12
CA PRO A 17 27.47 -9.30 29.42
C PRO A 17 26.13 -9.01 28.71
N ALA A 18 25.86 -7.76 28.38
CA ALA A 18 24.65 -7.37 27.60
C ALA A 18 24.77 -7.63 26.08
N TRP A 19 25.85 -8.28 25.62
CA TRP A 19 26.07 -8.56 24.19
C TRP A 19 24.92 -9.36 23.57
N THR A 20 24.49 -10.45 24.22
CA THR A 20 23.48 -11.37 23.67
C THR A 20 22.14 -10.67 23.51
N GLU A 21 21.69 -9.96 24.51
CA GLU A 21 20.44 -9.21 24.53
C GLU A 21 20.43 -8.10 23.48
N ARG A 22 21.54 -7.37 23.36
CA ARG A 22 21.71 -6.31 22.36
C ARG A 22 21.92 -6.82 20.95
N PHE A 23 22.38 -8.05 20.79
CA PHE A 23 22.57 -8.65 19.48
C PHE A 23 21.24 -8.83 18.76
N ASP A 24 20.25 -9.37 19.44
CA ASP A 24 18.92 -9.61 18.86
C ASP A 24 18.23 -8.29 18.48
N GLU A 25 18.26 -7.31 19.38
CA GLU A 25 17.69 -5.98 19.11
C GLU A 25 18.33 -5.30 17.90
N ILE A 26 19.68 -5.25 17.87
CA ILE A 26 20.41 -4.55 16.79
C ILE A 26 20.33 -5.33 15.49
N SER A 27 20.32 -6.67 15.54
CA SER A 27 20.15 -7.49 14.34
C SER A 27 18.77 -7.30 13.71
N ALA A 28 17.72 -7.30 14.52
CA ALA A 28 16.36 -7.02 14.06
C ALA A 28 16.26 -5.62 13.42
N GLU A 29 16.90 -4.61 14.04
CA GLU A 29 16.92 -3.26 13.49
C GLU A 29 17.71 -3.17 12.17
N VAL A 30 18.86 -3.86 12.09
CA VAL A 30 19.67 -3.91 10.85
C VAL A 30 18.89 -4.59 9.72
N LEU A 31 18.19 -5.69 10.01
CA LEU A 31 17.34 -6.37 9.01
C LEU A 31 16.22 -5.45 8.52
N ARG A 32 15.52 -4.77 9.43
CA ARG A 32 14.50 -3.78 9.03
C ARG A 32 15.06 -2.67 8.13
N GLN A 33 16.27 -2.17 8.42
CA GLN A 33 16.92 -1.15 7.59
C GLN A 33 17.34 -1.70 6.22
N ILE A 34 17.73 -2.96 6.13
CA ILE A 34 18.06 -3.62 4.86
C ILE A 34 16.78 -3.78 4.03
N ASP A 35 15.69 -4.24 4.61
CA ASP A 35 14.40 -4.38 3.94
C ASP A 35 13.92 -3.03 3.40
N MET A 36 14.00 -1.97 4.20
CA MET A 36 13.64 -0.61 3.78
C MET A 36 14.51 -0.11 2.60
N LEU A 37 15.81 -0.42 2.59
CA LEU A 37 16.71 -0.07 1.48
C LEU A 37 16.40 -0.88 0.23
N ALA A 38 16.08 -2.17 0.39
CA ALA A 38 15.67 -3.05 -0.72
C ALA A 38 14.36 -2.56 -1.33
N ASP A 39 13.38 -2.20 -0.52
CA ASP A 39 12.11 -1.63 -0.97
C ASP A 39 12.34 -0.31 -1.73
N THR A 40 13.15 0.59 -1.18
CA THR A 40 13.50 1.86 -1.84
C THR A 40 14.20 1.63 -3.18
N ALA A 41 15.14 0.67 -3.25
CA ALA A 41 15.84 0.33 -4.49
C ALA A 41 14.88 -0.28 -5.53
N ASN A 42 13.97 -1.15 -5.10
CA ASN A 42 12.93 -1.73 -5.95
C ASN A 42 11.95 -0.66 -6.45
N GLU A 43 11.56 0.28 -5.59
CA GLU A 43 10.73 1.42 -5.97
C GLU A 43 11.42 2.31 -6.99
N PHE A 44 12.72 2.61 -6.80
CA PHE A 44 13.51 3.39 -7.75
C PHE A 44 13.72 2.65 -9.09
N SER A 45 14.03 1.35 -9.04
CA SER A 45 14.17 0.51 -10.25
C SER A 45 12.88 0.50 -11.06
N THR A 46 11.74 0.44 -10.37
CA THR A 46 10.43 0.45 -11.02
C THR A 46 10.11 1.84 -11.59
N PHE A 47 10.49 2.91 -10.89
CA PHE A 47 10.38 4.27 -11.44
C PHE A 47 11.18 4.42 -12.76
N ALA A 48 12.35 3.84 -12.84
CA ALA A 48 13.16 3.81 -14.07
C ALA A 48 12.48 3.00 -15.21
N LYS A 49 11.81 1.89 -14.88
CA LYS A 49 11.06 1.05 -15.83
C LYS A 49 9.71 1.65 -16.28
N LEU A 50 9.22 2.69 -15.62
CA LEU A 50 7.97 3.39 -16.00
C LEU A 50 7.95 3.91 -17.45
N TYR A 51 9.10 3.96 -18.12
CA TYR A 51 9.25 4.52 -19.45
C TYR A 51 9.40 3.47 -20.57
N THR A 52 9.44 2.17 -20.23
CA THR A 52 9.79 1.12 -21.21
C THR A 52 8.65 0.15 -21.54
N GLU A 53 7.54 0.17 -20.80
CA GLU A 53 6.45 -0.78 -21.00
C GLU A 53 5.36 -0.18 -21.90
N GLU A 54 5.02 -0.89 -22.98
CA GLU A 54 3.94 -0.49 -23.88
C GLU A 54 2.57 -0.69 -23.21
N PRO A 55 1.63 0.27 -23.39
CA PRO A 55 0.27 0.11 -22.92
C PRO A 55 -0.44 -1.04 -23.66
N VAL A 56 -1.07 -1.92 -22.90
CA VAL A 56 -1.91 -3.00 -23.43
C VAL A 56 -3.35 -2.83 -22.95
N GLU A 57 -4.28 -3.51 -23.61
CA GLU A 57 -5.67 -3.54 -23.15
C GLU A 57 -5.77 -4.46 -21.93
N ILE A 58 -6.35 -3.94 -20.85
CA ILE A 58 -6.45 -4.60 -19.55
C ILE A 58 -7.91 -4.67 -19.13
N ASP A 59 -8.35 -5.87 -18.83
CA ASP A 59 -9.62 -6.12 -18.13
C ASP A 59 -9.41 -5.83 -16.63
N LEU A 60 -10.02 -4.75 -16.15
CA LEU A 60 -9.88 -4.30 -14.77
C LEU A 60 -10.52 -5.27 -13.77
N ASP A 61 -11.65 -5.88 -14.13
CA ASP A 61 -12.36 -6.83 -13.25
C ASP A 61 -11.52 -8.08 -13.00
N ARG A 62 -10.94 -8.61 -14.06
CA ARG A 62 -10.03 -9.76 -13.97
C ARG A 62 -8.78 -9.42 -13.19
N LEU A 63 -8.14 -8.29 -13.48
CA LEU A 63 -6.91 -7.88 -12.80
C LEU A 63 -7.14 -7.69 -11.30
N LEU A 64 -8.24 -7.04 -10.90
CA LEU A 64 -8.56 -6.83 -9.49
C LEU A 64 -8.82 -8.15 -8.75
N LYS A 65 -9.52 -9.11 -9.38
CA LYS A 65 -9.71 -10.45 -8.79
C LYS A 65 -8.39 -11.17 -8.58
N GLU A 66 -7.51 -11.19 -9.59
CA GLU A 66 -6.17 -11.79 -9.51
C GLU A 66 -5.37 -11.22 -8.32
N GLU A 67 -5.44 -9.91 -8.09
CA GLU A 67 -4.69 -9.27 -7.00
C GLU A 67 -5.35 -9.48 -5.62
N ILE A 68 -6.68 -9.46 -5.52
CA ILE A 68 -7.40 -9.67 -4.26
C ILE A 68 -7.16 -11.08 -3.73
N ASP A 69 -7.15 -12.09 -4.60
CA ASP A 69 -6.94 -13.49 -4.24
C ASP A 69 -5.60 -13.71 -3.51
N LEU A 70 -4.57 -12.88 -3.79
CA LEU A 70 -3.29 -12.93 -3.09
C LEU A 70 -3.38 -12.54 -1.59
N PHE A 71 -4.44 -11.85 -1.21
CA PHE A 71 -4.64 -11.34 0.15
C PHE A 71 -5.71 -12.09 0.96
N ASP A 72 -6.50 -12.95 0.32
CA ASP A 72 -7.69 -13.58 0.93
C ASP A 72 -7.34 -14.66 1.99
N SER A 73 -6.06 -15.01 2.15
CA SER A 73 -5.60 -15.99 3.15
C SER A 73 -5.47 -15.45 4.58
N ARG A 74 -5.93 -14.23 4.85
CA ARG A 74 -5.81 -13.58 6.18
C ARG A 74 -7.06 -13.82 7.04
N ASP A 75 -6.91 -14.52 8.14
CA ASP A 75 -8.03 -14.82 9.05
C ASP A 75 -8.62 -13.61 9.78
N ASN A 76 -7.81 -12.53 9.92
CA ASN A 76 -8.18 -11.32 10.67
C ASN A 76 -8.75 -10.18 9.80
N ILE A 77 -8.79 -10.34 8.46
CA ILE A 77 -9.30 -9.35 7.52
C ILE A 77 -10.24 -10.00 6.52
N ARG A 78 -11.44 -9.46 6.37
CA ARG A 78 -12.42 -9.91 5.36
C ARG A 78 -12.41 -8.99 4.16
N PHE A 79 -12.27 -9.60 2.98
CA PHE A 79 -12.38 -8.92 1.70
C PHE A 79 -13.78 -9.08 1.11
N ALA A 80 -14.28 -8.02 0.50
CA ALA A 80 -15.47 -8.05 -0.33
C ALA A 80 -15.17 -7.35 -1.66
N TYR A 81 -15.57 -7.97 -2.76
CA TYR A 81 -15.36 -7.42 -4.09
C TYR A 81 -16.69 -7.30 -4.85
N MET A 82 -16.89 -6.16 -5.48
CA MET A 82 -18.00 -5.89 -6.40
C MET A 82 -17.43 -5.45 -7.74
N GLY A 83 -17.44 -6.37 -8.71
CA GLY A 83 -16.88 -6.18 -10.03
C GLY A 83 -17.85 -5.57 -11.05
N LEU A 84 -17.29 -5.22 -12.20
CA LEU A 84 -18.01 -4.78 -13.39
C LEU A 84 -17.38 -5.46 -14.61
N GLU A 85 -18.08 -6.41 -15.19
CA GLU A 85 -17.63 -7.11 -16.39
C GLU A 85 -17.46 -6.17 -17.60
N GLY A 86 -16.43 -6.42 -18.41
CA GLY A 86 -16.15 -5.65 -19.62
C GLY A 86 -15.55 -4.26 -19.37
N ALA A 87 -15.13 -3.97 -18.16
CA ALA A 87 -14.42 -2.73 -17.85
C ALA A 87 -12.96 -2.82 -18.31
N THR A 88 -12.66 -2.31 -19.50
CA THR A 88 -11.31 -2.33 -20.09
C THR A 88 -10.68 -0.95 -20.15
N VAL A 89 -9.38 -0.89 -19.95
CA VAL A 89 -8.55 0.31 -20.05
C VAL A 89 -7.25 0.02 -20.79
N MET A 90 -6.59 1.07 -21.30
CA MET A 90 -5.24 0.96 -21.84
C MET A 90 -4.21 1.32 -20.76
N GLY A 91 -3.18 0.50 -20.58
CA GLY A 91 -2.12 0.79 -19.63
C GLY A 91 -1.04 -0.30 -19.55
N PRO A 92 0.06 -0.03 -18.84
CA PRO A 92 1.10 -1.01 -18.56
C PRO A 92 0.65 -1.94 -17.41
N LYS A 93 0.26 -3.19 -17.73
CA LYS A 93 -0.33 -4.15 -16.77
C LYS A 93 0.50 -4.28 -15.48
N PRO A 94 1.85 -4.48 -15.50
CA PRO A 94 2.62 -4.64 -14.28
C PRO A 94 2.57 -3.42 -13.35
N GLN A 95 2.43 -2.24 -13.93
CA GLN A 95 2.37 -1.00 -13.16
C GLN A 95 0.99 -0.78 -12.54
N LEU A 96 -0.10 -1.11 -13.25
CA LEU A 96 -1.45 -1.08 -12.68
C LEU A 96 -1.61 -2.12 -11.57
N THR A 97 -1.08 -3.35 -11.75
CA THR A 97 -0.95 -4.35 -10.68
C THR A 97 -0.31 -3.73 -9.43
N ARG A 98 0.83 -3.05 -9.60
CA ARG A 98 1.52 -2.41 -8.49
C ARG A 98 0.67 -1.34 -7.79
N VAL A 99 -0.07 -0.54 -8.52
CA VAL A 99 -1.00 0.45 -7.94
C VAL A 99 -2.02 -0.24 -7.05
N PHE A 100 -2.68 -1.29 -7.55
CA PHE A 100 -3.73 -1.98 -6.81
C PHE A 100 -3.17 -2.71 -5.58
N VAL A 101 -2.07 -3.45 -5.74
CA VAL A 101 -1.37 -4.11 -4.64
C VAL A 101 -0.95 -3.10 -3.57
N ASN A 102 -0.44 -1.92 -3.95
CA ASN A 102 -0.07 -0.89 -2.99
C ASN A 102 -1.28 -0.34 -2.21
N LEU A 103 -2.41 -0.12 -2.87
CA LEU A 103 -3.63 0.36 -2.21
C LEU A 103 -4.19 -0.71 -1.26
N ILE A 104 -4.21 -1.98 -1.68
CA ILE A 104 -4.63 -3.11 -0.82
C ILE A 104 -3.70 -3.25 0.38
N ASN A 105 -2.38 -3.24 0.17
CA ASN A 105 -1.39 -3.30 1.25
C ASN A 105 -1.52 -2.13 2.24
N ASN A 106 -1.83 -0.93 1.75
CA ASN A 106 -2.05 0.22 2.62
C ASN A 106 -3.25 0.02 3.54
N ALA A 107 -4.35 -0.53 3.02
CA ALA A 107 -5.53 -0.86 3.80
C ALA A 107 -5.25 -1.98 4.83
N VAL A 108 -4.61 -3.07 4.39
CA VAL A 108 -4.20 -4.19 5.27
C VAL A 108 -3.34 -3.69 6.43
N GLN A 109 -2.26 -2.99 6.14
CA GLN A 109 -1.34 -2.48 7.16
C GLN A 109 -2.01 -1.49 8.12
N ALA A 110 -2.92 -0.63 7.63
CA ALA A 110 -3.65 0.29 8.48
C ALA A 110 -4.55 -0.45 9.49
N ILE A 111 -5.19 -1.53 9.04
CA ILE A 111 -6.02 -2.39 9.89
C ILE A 111 -5.15 -3.17 10.89
N GLU A 112 -4.08 -3.84 10.44
CA GLU A 112 -3.20 -4.64 11.29
C GLU A 112 -2.55 -3.79 12.39
N ASN A 113 -2.11 -2.57 12.07
CA ASN A 113 -1.57 -1.65 13.05
C ASN A 113 -2.63 -1.24 14.09
N ALA A 114 -3.86 -0.94 13.66
CA ALA A 114 -4.94 -0.59 14.56
C ALA A 114 -5.36 -1.77 15.45
N GLN A 115 -5.33 -3.00 14.94
CA GLN A 115 -5.58 -4.22 15.72
C GLN A 115 -4.49 -4.44 16.77
N ALA A 116 -3.21 -4.26 16.41
CA ALA A 116 -2.09 -4.36 17.33
C ALA A 116 -2.19 -3.33 18.47
N GLU A 117 -2.45 -2.05 18.15
CA GLU A 117 -2.64 -0.99 19.13
C GLU A 117 -3.84 -1.25 20.06
N ALA A 118 -4.95 -1.79 19.52
CA ALA A 118 -6.11 -2.16 20.32
C ALA A 118 -5.76 -3.29 21.30
N GLY A 119 -5.03 -4.32 20.86
CA GLY A 119 -4.56 -5.42 21.71
C GLY A 119 -3.65 -4.97 22.84
N GLU A 120 -2.68 -4.09 22.57
CA GLU A 120 -1.77 -3.53 23.58
C GLU A 120 -2.50 -2.71 24.66
N ARG A 121 -3.60 -2.05 24.31
CA ARG A 121 -4.42 -1.27 25.25
C ARG A 121 -5.52 -2.06 25.95
N GLY A 122 -5.57 -3.39 25.74
CA GLY A 122 -6.62 -4.25 26.29
C GLY A 122 -8.01 -3.97 25.69
N GLY A 123 -8.06 -3.40 24.48
CA GLY A 123 -9.29 -3.12 23.76
C GLY A 123 -9.86 -4.37 23.08
N GLU A 124 -11.12 -4.29 22.62
CA GLU A 124 -11.76 -5.36 21.89
C GLU A 124 -11.11 -5.58 20.53
N ALA A 125 -10.83 -6.86 20.21
CA ALA A 125 -10.38 -7.24 18.88
C ALA A 125 -11.51 -7.00 17.86
N PHE A 126 -11.20 -6.32 16.77
CA PHE A 126 -12.13 -6.14 15.67
C PHE A 126 -11.67 -6.88 14.41
N ILE A 127 -12.62 -7.30 13.58
CA ILE A 127 -12.30 -7.90 12.29
C ILE A 127 -12.09 -6.79 11.27
N GLY A 128 -10.92 -6.84 10.59
CA GLY A 128 -10.62 -5.98 9.48
C GLY A 128 -11.62 -6.20 8.33
N ARG A 129 -12.00 -5.13 7.65
CA ARG A 129 -12.86 -5.18 6.45
C ARG A 129 -12.28 -4.29 5.37
N ILE A 130 -12.12 -4.88 4.19
CA ILE A 130 -11.73 -4.17 2.98
C ILE A 130 -12.78 -4.45 1.92
N VAL A 131 -13.34 -3.39 1.35
CA VAL A 131 -14.32 -3.47 0.27
C VAL A 131 -13.72 -2.81 -0.96
N ILE A 132 -13.64 -3.56 -2.06
CA ILE A 132 -13.17 -3.06 -3.34
C ILE A 132 -14.34 -3.11 -4.32
N SER A 133 -14.60 -2.00 -5.01
CA SER A 133 -15.67 -1.95 -6.00
C SER A 133 -15.20 -1.31 -7.30
N LEU A 134 -15.49 -1.96 -8.41
CA LEU A 134 -15.30 -1.46 -9.78
C LEU A 134 -16.68 -1.10 -10.34
N ARG A 135 -16.87 0.15 -10.72
CA ARG A 135 -18.16 0.66 -11.17
C ARG A 135 -18.04 1.73 -12.26
N LEU A 136 -19.13 2.01 -12.95
CA LEU A 136 -19.22 3.22 -13.76
C LEU A 136 -19.10 4.45 -12.84
N SER A 137 -18.26 5.40 -13.24
CA SER A 137 -18.13 6.67 -12.51
C SER A 137 -19.37 7.54 -12.67
N THR A 138 -19.62 8.39 -11.70
CA THR A 138 -20.59 9.49 -11.84
C THR A 138 -20.14 10.52 -12.88
N LYS A 139 -18.83 10.59 -13.17
CA LYS A 139 -18.28 11.35 -14.30
C LYS A 139 -18.44 10.50 -15.57
N GLU A 140 -19.22 10.97 -16.52
CA GLU A 140 -19.47 10.25 -17.77
C GLU A 140 -18.17 9.91 -18.51
N GLY A 141 -18.08 8.71 -19.07
CA GLY A 141 -16.89 8.24 -19.78
C GLY A 141 -15.76 7.73 -18.90
N PHE A 142 -16.01 7.44 -17.62
CA PHE A 142 -15.00 6.94 -16.68
C PHE A 142 -15.48 5.69 -15.93
N TYR A 143 -14.50 4.92 -15.43
CA TYR A 143 -14.66 3.89 -14.40
C TYR A 143 -14.08 4.42 -13.08
N ASP A 144 -14.71 4.08 -11.95
CA ASP A 144 -14.15 4.27 -10.61
C ASP A 144 -13.85 2.90 -9.99
N ILE A 145 -12.61 2.71 -9.53
CA ILE A 145 -12.22 1.61 -8.64
C ILE A 145 -12.09 2.22 -7.24
N VAL A 146 -12.87 1.71 -6.30
CA VAL A 146 -12.94 2.25 -4.94
C VAL A 146 -12.42 1.22 -3.97
N PHE A 147 -11.43 1.58 -3.16
CA PHE A 147 -10.84 0.78 -2.09
C PHE A 147 -11.23 1.40 -0.77
N GLU A 148 -12.06 0.72 0.01
CA GLU A 148 -12.51 1.17 1.32
C GLU A 148 -12.05 0.21 2.41
N ASP A 149 -11.62 0.75 3.54
CA ASP A 149 -11.22 -0.02 4.72
C ASP A 149 -11.90 0.49 6.00
N ASN A 150 -11.86 -0.35 7.05
CA ASN A 150 -12.29 0.01 8.39
C ASN A 150 -11.13 0.31 9.35
N GLY A 151 -9.97 0.67 8.82
CA GLY A 151 -8.83 1.15 9.59
C GLY A 151 -9.07 2.55 10.18
N PRO A 152 -8.05 3.17 10.77
CA PRO A 152 -8.18 4.49 11.41
C PRO A 152 -8.39 5.64 10.42
N GLY A 153 -8.20 5.38 9.10
CA GLY A 153 -8.22 6.43 8.08
C GLY A 153 -7.00 7.34 8.17
N VAL A 154 -7.12 8.54 7.61
CA VAL A 154 -6.06 9.55 7.58
C VAL A 154 -6.56 10.84 8.23
N SER A 155 -5.76 11.40 9.14
CA SER A 155 -6.07 12.67 9.80
C SER A 155 -6.16 13.84 8.79
N ASP A 156 -6.95 14.85 9.11
CA ASP A 156 -7.17 15.99 8.23
C ASP A 156 -5.87 16.72 7.88
N ASP A 157 -4.95 16.85 8.84
CA ASP A 157 -3.64 17.49 8.66
C ASP A 157 -2.75 16.74 7.64
N ASN A 158 -2.95 15.45 7.51
CA ASN A 158 -2.15 14.60 6.63
C ASN A 158 -2.72 14.44 5.22
N ARG A 159 -4.01 14.75 5.00
CA ARG A 159 -4.69 14.54 3.71
C ARG A 159 -4.00 15.26 2.55
N ALA A 160 -3.64 16.53 2.74
CA ALA A 160 -3.01 17.32 1.69
C ALA A 160 -1.64 16.77 1.25
N ARG A 161 -1.00 15.97 2.10
CA ARG A 161 0.35 15.43 1.90
C ARG A 161 0.39 13.97 1.43
N LEU A 162 -0.76 13.29 1.37
CA LEU A 162 -0.84 11.84 1.10
C LEU A 162 -0.09 11.39 -0.16
N PHE A 163 -0.12 12.20 -1.19
CA PHE A 163 0.51 11.91 -2.48
C PHE A 163 1.86 12.63 -2.67
N THR A 164 2.39 13.25 -1.62
CA THR A 164 3.71 13.90 -1.66
C THR A 164 4.80 12.84 -1.46
N PRO A 165 5.87 12.83 -2.28
CA PRO A 165 6.99 11.91 -2.07
C PRO A 165 7.58 12.02 -0.67
N ASN A 166 8.03 10.90 -0.12
CA ASN A 166 8.62 10.78 1.24
C ASN A 166 7.67 11.14 2.39
N PHE A 167 6.36 11.22 2.14
CA PHE A 167 5.39 11.40 3.20
C PHE A 167 4.87 10.05 3.69
N THR A 168 5.07 9.75 4.97
CA THR A 168 4.56 8.55 5.63
C THR A 168 4.22 8.85 7.09
N THR A 169 3.18 8.23 7.58
CA THR A 169 2.82 8.17 9.01
C THR A 169 3.23 6.84 9.64
N LYS A 170 3.78 5.92 8.84
CA LYS A 170 4.20 4.58 9.26
C LYS A 170 5.66 4.61 9.69
N SER A 171 5.99 3.94 10.80
CA SER A 171 7.37 3.85 11.32
C SER A 171 8.37 3.25 10.32
N ASN A 172 7.92 2.34 9.47
CA ASN A 172 8.75 1.62 8.50
C ASN A 172 8.37 1.91 7.03
N GLY A 173 7.61 2.97 6.76
CA GLY A 173 7.18 3.30 5.41
C GLY A 173 8.18 4.21 4.69
N THR A 174 8.48 3.94 3.42
CA THR A 174 9.33 4.80 2.56
C THR A 174 8.64 6.13 2.21
N GLY A 175 7.31 6.18 2.30
CA GLY A 175 6.51 7.35 1.90
C GLY A 175 6.45 7.56 0.38
N LEU A 176 6.89 6.59 -0.41
CA LEU A 176 6.92 6.69 -1.88
C LEU A 176 5.72 6.01 -2.55
N GLY A 177 5.07 5.05 -1.88
CA GLY A 177 4.04 4.20 -2.48
C GLY A 177 2.90 4.98 -3.15
N LEU A 178 2.24 5.89 -2.44
CA LEU A 178 1.11 6.66 -2.99
C LEU A 178 1.55 7.68 -4.05
N SER A 179 2.73 8.27 -3.92
CA SER A 179 3.27 9.19 -4.94
C SER A 179 3.61 8.44 -6.24
N ILE A 180 4.13 7.22 -6.15
CA ILE A 180 4.35 6.34 -7.30
C ILE A 180 3.02 5.94 -7.93
N CYS A 181 2.01 5.57 -7.14
CA CYS A 181 0.67 5.29 -7.68
C CYS A 181 0.13 6.46 -8.50
N ARG A 182 0.23 7.67 -7.97
CA ARG A 182 -0.20 8.88 -8.68
C ARG A 182 0.53 9.05 -10.01
N ASN A 183 1.87 8.92 -10.01
CA ASN A 183 2.67 9.06 -11.22
C ASN A 183 2.36 8.00 -12.29
N ILE A 184 2.07 6.75 -11.86
CA ILE A 184 1.64 5.69 -12.79
C ILE A 184 0.29 6.02 -13.40
N LEU A 185 -0.66 6.42 -12.57
CA LEU A 185 -2.03 6.70 -13.01
C LEU A 185 -2.11 7.92 -13.93
N GLU A 186 -1.36 8.99 -13.65
CA GLU A 186 -1.26 10.17 -14.51
C GLU A 186 -0.82 9.82 -15.94
N LYS A 187 0.06 8.82 -16.11
CA LYS A 187 0.48 8.34 -17.45
C LYS A 187 -0.60 7.53 -18.18
N CYS A 188 -1.58 7.04 -17.44
CA CYS A 188 -2.74 6.34 -17.98
C CYS A 188 -3.96 7.28 -18.13
N ASP A 189 -3.77 8.59 -18.07
CA ASP A 189 -4.84 9.60 -18.00
C ASP A 189 -5.85 9.32 -16.87
N ALA A 190 -5.40 8.63 -15.83
CA ALA A 190 -6.19 8.25 -14.67
C ALA A 190 -5.87 9.14 -13.47
N GLU A 191 -6.81 9.22 -12.55
CA GLU A 191 -6.72 10.07 -11.36
C GLU A 191 -6.86 9.23 -10.09
N ILE A 192 -6.24 9.65 -8.99
CA ILE A 192 -6.43 9.03 -7.68
C ILE A 192 -6.86 10.07 -6.65
N PHE A 193 -7.87 9.72 -5.85
CA PHE A 193 -8.45 10.58 -4.82
C PHE A 193 -8.47 9.85 -3.48
N TYR A 194 -8.44 10.62 -2.40
CA TYR A 194 -8.70 10.16 -1.06
C TYR A 194 -9.96 10.81 -0.50
N SER A 195 -10.75 10.03 0.21
CA SER A 195 -11.82 10.50 1.08
C SER A 195 -11.91 9.60 2.34
N LYS A 196 -12.67 10.00 3.34
CA LYS A 196 -13.02 9.10 4.44
C LYS A 196 -14.13 8.16 3.98
N SER A 197 -14.02 6.86 4.25
CA SER A 197 -15.11 5.92 4.01
C SER A 197 -16.32 6.26 4.88
N PHE A 198 -17.45 6.51 4.25
CA PHE A 198 -18.70 6.73 4.97
C PHE A 198 -19.23 5.42 5.58
N ALA A 199 -19.10 4.32 4.84
CA ALA A 199 -19.65 3.01 5.22
C ALA A 199 -18.77 2.31 6.27
N LEU A 200 -17.46 2.29 6.05
CA LEU A 200 -16.51 1.55 6.89
C LEU A 200 -15.80 2.43 7.93
N LYS A 201 -15.92 3.76 7.82
CA LYS A 201 -15.34 4.77 8.73
C LYS A 201 -13.81 4.95 8.64
N GLY A 202 -13.10 4.11 7.91
CA GLY A 202 -11.66 4.19 7.64
C GLY A 202 -11.31 5.03 6.40
N ALA A 203 -10.32 4.60 5.63
CA ALA A 203 -9.93 5.28 4.40
C ALA A 203 -10.79 4.84 3.20
N CYS A 204 -10.86 5.71 2.20
CA CYS A 204 -11.45 5.43 0.90
C CYS A 204 -10.54 6.04 -0.17
N PHE A 205 -9.89 5.17 -0.98
CA PHE A 205 -9.15 5.58 -2.15
C PHE A 205 -9.96 5.27 -3.40
N THR A 206 -10.11 6.25 -4.28
CA THR A 206 -10.79 6.08 -5.57
C THR A 206 -9.80 6.30 -6.70
N VAL A 207 -9.64 5.31 -7.56
CA VAL A 207 -8.88 5.41 -8.81
C VAL A 207 -9.87 5.53 -9.96
N ARG A 208 -9.74 6.59 -10.75
CA ARG A 208 -10.61 6.90 -11.87
C ARG A 208 -9.89 6.75 -13.19
N PHE A 209 -10.37 5.85 -14.02
CA PHE A 209 -9.84 5.61 -15.37
C PHE A 209 -10.78 6.12 -16.46
N PRO A 210 -10.24 6.74 -17.52
CA PRO A 210 -11.05 7.01 -18.71
C PRO A 210 -11.45 5.68 -19.37
N ARG A 211 -12.70 5.61 -19.81
CA ARG A 211 -13.18 4.49 -20.62
C ARG A 211 -12.60 4.60 -22.03
N LYS A 212 -12.23 3.46 -22.62
CA LYS A 212 -11.88 3.43 -24.02
C LYS A 212 -13.08 3.98 -24.82
N ARG A 213 -12.86 5.03 -25.60
CA ARG A 213 -13.90 5.45 -26.56
C ARG A 213 -14.04 4.35 -27.60
N SER A 214 -15.27 3.84 -27.74
CA SER A 214 -15.67 2.91 -28.82
C SER A 214 -15.50 3.58 -30.18
#